data_a470f9d9c3e5d527db8824d192a0306c
#
_entry.id   a470f9d9c3e5d527db8824d192a0306c
#
_cell.length_a   1.000
_cell.length_b   1.000
_cell.length_c   1.000
_cell.angle_alpha   90.00
_cell.angle_beta   90.00
_cell.angle_gamma   90.00
#
_symmetry.space_group_name_H-M   'P 1'
#
loop_
_entity.id
_entity.type
_entity.pdbx_description
1 polymer ?
#
loop_
_entity_poly.entity_id
_entity_poly.type
_entity_poly.pdbx_seq_one_letter_code
_entity_poly.pdbx_strand_id
1 'polypeptide(L)'
;MREFTLDHGALPACLGYRGYTKTTCISINHVVCHGIPGPRALRDGDIVNIDHGLVLDGWHGDSSRMWAVGEVNPRAQKLIDVTYESLDRGIAAIKPGARLGDIGHAIQSYVEANRMSVVREFCGHGVGRIFHDAPNVLHYGKPGTGEVLKPGMIFTVEPMVNLGKPGTKVLADGWTAVTRDKSLSAQCEHTVGVTETGCEVFTLSPGGLFKPSRQG
;
A
#
# COMPACT_ATOMS: atom_id res chain seq x y z
N MET A 1 3.65 10.35 -14.98
CA MET A 1 2.44 9.56 -14.63
C MET A 1 1.15 10.22 -15.13
N ARG A 2 0.89 11.51 -14.84
CA ARG A 2 -0.36 12.16 -15.30
C ARG A 2 -0.60 12.01 -16.80
N GLU A 3 0.34 12.39 -17.64
CA GLU A 3 0.23 12.27 -19.10
C GLU A 3 -0.02 10.84 -19.52
N PHE A 4 0.77 9.90 -19.04
CA PHE A 4 0.58 8.47 -19.30
C PHE A 4 -0.83 7.99 -18.96
N THR A 5 -1.37 8.36 -17.78
CA THR A 5 -2.72 8.00 -17.37
C THR A 5 -3.77 8.55 -18.36
N LEU A 6 -3.65 9.83 -18.72
CA LEU A 6 -4.58 10.48 -19.66
C LEU A 6 -4.49 9.89 -21.08
N ASP A 7 -3.29 9.59 -21.56
CA ASP A 7 -3.04 9.01 -22.88
C ASP A 7 -3.66 7.60 -23.02
N HIS A 8 -3.89 6.91 -21.89
CA HIS A 8 -4.58 5.62 -21.84
C HIS A 8 -6.07 5.74 -21.51
N GLY A 9 -6.65 6.93 -21.61
CA GLY A 9 -8.08 7.16 -21.40
C GLY A 9 -8.54 7.11 -19.94
N ALA A 10 -7.61 7.01 -18.99
CA ALA A 10 -7.91 7.00 -17.57
C ALA A 10 -7.74 8.39 -16.93
N LEU A 11 -8.30 8.57 -15.73
CA LEU A 11 -8.14 9.77 -14.93
C LEU A 11 -7.37 9.45 -13.64
N PRO A 12 -6.47 10.33 -13.15
CA PRO A 12 -5.85 10.16 -11.84
C PRO A 12 -6.89 10.27 -10.71
N ALA A 13 -7.05 9.23 -9.90
CA ALA A 13 -8.05 9.19 -8.84
C ALA A 13 -7.73 10.14 -7.67
N CYS A 14 -6.44 10.31 -7.36
CA CYS A 14 -6.01 11.14 -6.23
C CYS A 14 -6.23 12.65 -6.47
N LEU A 15 -6.16 13.12 -7.74
CA LEU A 15 -6.20 14.56 -8.05
C LEU A 15 -7.56 15.17 -7.71
N GLY A 16 -7.57 16.08 -6.74
CA GLY A 16 -8.80 16.73 -6.25
C GLY A 16 -9.57 15.93 -5.20
N TYR A 17 -9.20 14.65 -4.97
CA TYR A 17 -9.86 13.84 -3.96
C TYR A 17 -9.68 14.44 -2.56
N ARG A 18 -10.79 14.85 -1.95
CA ARG A 18 -10.82 15.54 -0.63
C ARG A 18 -9.79 16.67 -0.51
N GLY A 19 -9.49 17.34 -1.62
CA GLY A 19 -8.53 18.45 -1.66
C GLY A 19 -7.07 18.04 -1.89
N TYR A 20 -6.76 16.78 -2.14
CA TYR A 20 -5.40 16.38 -2.52
C TYR A 20 -4.99 17.00 -3.85
N THR A 21 -3.78 17.56 -3.94
CA THR A 21 -3.41 18.47 -5.03
C THR A 21 -2.58 17.85 -6.17
N LYS A 22 -2.21 16.58 -6.03
CA LYS A 22 -1.34 15.88 -6.98
C LYS A 22 -2.00 14.63 -7.54
N THR A 23 -1.42 14.09 -8.61
CA THR A 23 -1.96 12.90 -9.30
C THR A 23 -1.50 11.58 -8.69
N THR A 24 -0.50 11.61 -7.82
CA THR A 24 0.20 10.46 -7.28
C THR A 24 0.70 10.82 -5.89
N CYS A 25 0.68 9.89 -4.93
CA CYS A 25 1.40 10.07 -3.68
C CYS A 25 2.84 9.59 -3.84
N ILE A 26 3.81 10.34 -3.29
CA ILE A 26 5.23 9.97 -3.28
C ILE A 26 5.74 10.10 -1.85
N SER A 27 6.02 8.96 -1.21
CA SER A 27 6.41 8.88 0.19
C SER A 27 7.85 8.42 0.31
N ILE A 28 8.72 9.26 0.90
CA ILE A 28 10.17 9.05 0.93
C ILE A 28 10.61 8.76 2.36
N ASN A 29 11.37 7.69 2.58
CA ASN A 29 12.02 7.33 3.83
C ASN A 29 11.04 7.17 5.01
N HIS A 30 10.94 8.18 5.89
CA HIS A 30 10.07 8.17 7.07
C HIS A 30 8.64 8.64 6.79
N VAL A 31 8.32 8.99 5.54
CA VAL A 31 6.94 9.24 5.11
C VAL A 31 6.26 7.89 4.94
N VAL A 32 5.16 7.72 5.66
CA VAL A 32 4.39 6.46 5.69
C VAL A 32 3.52 6.31 4.45
N CYS A 33 2.69 7.34 4.20
CA CYS A 33 1.79 7.41 3.06
C CYS A 33 1.36 8.84 2.76
N HIS A 34 0.63 9.05 1.66
CA HIS A 34 0.04 10.32 1.23
C HIS A 34 1.06 11.46 1.06
N GLY A 35 2.34 11.15 0.87
CA GLY A 35 3.37 12.16 0.63
C GLY A 35 3.03 12.98 -0.61
N ILE A 36 3.04 14.32 -0.48
CA ILE A 36 2.77 15.23 -1.59
C ILE A 36 4.06 15.41 -2.42
N PRO A 37 4.06 15.06 -3.71
CA PRO A 37 5.21 15.28 -4.60
C PRO A 37 5.67 16.73 -4.58
N GLY A 38 6.95 16.95 -4.39
CA GLY A 38 7.58 18.26 -4.29
C GLY A 38 8.91 18.34 -5.07
N PRO A 39 9.65 19.45 -4.95
CA PRO A 39 10.90 19.68 -5.70
C PRO A 39 12.10 18.91 -5.13
N ARG A 40 11.94 18.14 -4.06
CA ARG A 40 13.03 17.35 -3.46
C ARG A 40 13.53 16.32 -4.47
N ALA A 41 14.79 16.42 -4.86
CA ALA A 41 15.46 15.39 -5.65
C ALA A 41 15.72 14.13 -4.78
N LEU A 42 15.52 12.95 -5.36
CA LEU A 42 15.90 11.68 -4.74
C LEU A 42 17.44 11.59 -4.66
N ARG A 43 17.93 10.87 -3.64
CA ARG A 43 19.37 10.68 -3.38
C ARG A 43 19.65 9.20 -3.20
N ASP A 44 20.86 8.79 -3.48
CA ASP A 44 21.34 7.44 -3.14
C ASP A 44 21.04 7.13 -1.67
N GLY A 45 20.52 5.93 -1.43
CA GLY A 45 20.08 5.49 -0.11
C GLY A 45 18.65 5.83 0.26
N ASP A 46 17.93 6.65 -0.54
CA ASP A 46 16.50 6.86 -0.32
C ASP A 46 15.70 5.61 -0.67
N ILE A 47 14.66 5.34 0.10
CA ILE A 47 13.58 4.43 -0.28
C ILE A 47 12.33 5.26 -0.57
N VAL A 48 11.61 4.93 -1.63
CA VAL A 48 10.44 5.70 -2.05
C VAL A 48 9.27 4.79 -2.38
N ASN A 49 8.11 5.11 -1.81
CA ASN A 49 6.83 4.58 -2.24
C ASN A 49 6.25 5.51 -3.31
N ILE A 50 5.78 4.90 -4.38
CA ILE A 50 4.99 5.57 -5.41
C ILE A 50 3.63 4.88 -5.42
N ASP A 51 2.60 5.64 -5.12
CA ASP A 51 1.24 5.20 -4.98
C ASP A 51 0.36 5.95 -6.00
N HIS A 52 -0.39 5.20 -6.80
CA HIS A 52 -1.16 5.74 -7.91
C HIS A 52 -2.50 5.04 -8.07
N GLY A 53 -3.54 5.77 -7.71
CA GLY A 53 -4.91 5.42 -8.04
C GLY A 53 -5.34 6.01 -9.37
N LEU A 54 -6.12 5.27 -10.14
CA LEU A 54 -6.70 5.73 -11.40
C LEU A 54 -8.19 5.37 -11.52
N VAL A 55 -8.88 6.07 -12.43
CA VAL A 55 -10.26 5.79 -12.80
C VAL A 55 -10.32 5.51 -14.29
N LEU A 56 -10.85 4.35 -14.67
CA LEU A 56 -11.13 3.99 -16.06
C LEU A 56 -12.59 3.55 -16.16
N ASP A 57 -13.35 4.17 -17.06
CA ASP A 57 -14.78 3.90 -17.27
C ASP A 57 -15.62 3.96 -15.97
N GLY A 58 -15.19 4.82 -15.03
CA GLY A 58 -15.81 5.02 -13.72
C GLY A 58 -15.48 3.94 -12.68
N TRP A 59 -14.50 3.08 -12.95
CA TRP A 59 -13.95 2.13 -11.98
C TRP A 59 -12.58 2.57 -11.49
N HIS A 60 -12.37 2.50 -10.18
CA HIS A 60 -11.10 2.80 -9.55
C HIS A 60 -10.23 1.56 -9.47
N GLY A 61 -8.94 1.74 -9.73
CA GLY A 61 -7.88 0.78 -9.39
C GLY A 61 -6.80 1.52 -8.61
N ASP A 62 -6.27 0.87 -7.59
CA ASP A 62 -5.27 1.46 -6.69
C ASP A 62 -4.10 0.51 -6.46
N SER A 63 -2.89 1.06 -6.45
CA SER A 63 -1.70 0.26 -6.20
C SER A 63 -0.49 1.12 -5.83
N SER A 64 0.36 0.59 -4.98
CA SER A 64 1.63 1.25 -4.65
C SER A 64 2.82 0.29 -4.68
N ARG A 65 4.00 0.86 -4.92
CA ARG A 65 5.26 0.10 -4.96
C ARG A 65 6.38 0.86 -4.28
N MET A 66 7.28 0.07 -3.67
CA MET A 66 8.53 0.58 -3.12
C MET A 66 9.66 0.48 -4.12
N TRP A 67 10.51 1.50 -4.11
CA TRP A 67 11.72 1.59 -4.91
C TRP A 67 12.91 1.95 -4.02
N ALA A 68 14.05 1.30 -4.25
CA ALA A 68 15.34 1.69 -3.70
C ALA A 68 16.04 2.61 -4.71
N VAL A 69 16.60 3.71 -4.24
CA VAL A 69 17.34 4.66 -5.08
C VAL A 69 18.83 4.44 -4.87
N GLY A 70 19.50 3.97 -5.91
CA GLY A 70 20.90 3.57 -5.81
C GLY A 70 21.13 2.48 -4.77
N GLU A 71 22.24 2.56 -4.04
CA GLU A 71 22.60 1.60 -2.99
C GLU A 71 21.95 2.01 -1.66
N VAL A 72 21.02 1.19 -1.14
CA VAL A 72 20.34 1.44 0.13
C VAL A 72 20.96 0.63 1.27
N ASN A 73 20.80 1.13 2.48
CA ASN A 73 21.21 0.43 3.69
C ASN A 73 20.53 -0.96 3.78
N PRO A 74 21.23 -2.04 4.16
CA PRO A 74 20.67 -3.38 4.28
C PRO A 74 19.39 -3.47 5.14
N ARG A 75 19.25 -2.62 6.17
CA ARG A 75 18.03 -2.57 6.97
C ARG A 75 16.87 -1.96 6.19
N ALA A 76 17.13 -0.97 5.33
CA ALA A 76 16.13 -0.38 4.46
C ALA A 76 15.65 -1.39 3.40
N GLN A 77 16.59 -2.13 2.79
CA GLN A 77 16.25 -3.22 1.87
C GLN A 77 15.42 -4.30 2.57
N LYS A 78 15.83 -4.71 3.77
CA LYS A 78 15.05 -5.68 4.55
C LYS A 78 13.64 -5.17 4.87
N LEU A 79 13.47 -3.89 5.14
CA LEU A 79 12.15 -3.28 5.36
C LEU A 79 11.27 -3.43 4.11
N ILE A 80 11.80 -3.11 2.93
CA ILE A 80 11.10 -3.28 1.65
C ILE A 80 10.70 -4.75 1.46
N ASP A 81 11.66 -5.68 1.64
CA ASP A 81 11.42 -7.12 1.43
C ASP A 81 10.35 -7.66 2.40
N VAL A 82 10.40 -7.26 3.67
CA VAL A 82 9.40 -7.65 4.69
C VAL A 82 8.03 -7.08 4.37
N THR A 83 7.97 -5.85 3.84
CA THR A 83 6.70 -5.22 3.48
C THR A 83 6.03 -5.97 2.32
N TYR A 84 6.76 -6.29 1.26
CA TYR A 84 6.24 -7.09 0.15
C TYR A 84 5.80 -8.48 0.59
N GLU A 85 6.63 -9.19 1.34
CA GLU A 85 6.28 -10.52 1.83
C GLU A 85 5.05 -10.48 2.75
N SER A 86 4.89 -9.41 3.55
CA SER A 86 3.70 -9.24 4.40
C SER A 86 2.43 -9.03 3.56
N LEU A 87 2.52 -8.29 2.45
CA LEU A 87 1.43 -8.13 1.48
C LEU A 87 1.05 -9.48 0.88
N ASP A 88 2.04 -10.24 0.36
CA ASP A 88 1.83 -11.55 -0.24
C ASP A 88 1.13 -12.51 0.74
N ARG A 89 1.54 -12.51 2.02
CA ARG A 89 0.91 -13.31 3.09
C ARG A 89 -0.52 -12.88 3.40
N GLY A 90 -0.78 -11.56 3.40
CA GLY A 90 -2.13 -11.01 3.55
C GLY A 90 -3.03 -11.47 2.41
N ILE A 91 -2.57 -11.38 1.17
CA ILE A 91 -3.31 -11.81 -0.03
C ILE A 91 -3.55 -13.32 -0.02
N ALA A 92 -2.56 -14.13 0.38
CA ALA A 92 -2.72 -15.58 0.48
C ALA A 92 -3.77 -16.04 1.50
N ALA A 93 -4.13 -15.20 2.48
CA ALA A 93 -5.21 -15.47 3.42
C ALA A 93 -6.62 -15.21 2.84
N ILE A 94 -6.72 -14.59 1.65
CA ILE A 94 -7.98 -14.19 1.04
C ILE A 94 -8.62 -15.39 0.32
N LYS A 95 -9.80 -15.79 0.80
CA LYS A 95 -10.66 -16.81 0.17
C LYS A 95 -12.09 -16.65 0.69
N PRO A 96 -13.09 -17.16 -0.02
CA PRO A 96 -14.45 -17.18 0.50
C PRO A 96 -14.54 -17.84 1.87
N GLY A 97 -15.27 -17.22 2.80
CA GLY A 97 -15.44 -17.68 4.16
C GLY A 97 -14.33 -17.31 5.15
N ALA A 98 -13.14 -16.89 4.69
CA ALA A 98 -12.17 -16.24 5.56
C ALA A 98 -12.70 -14.89 6.06
N ARG A 99 -12.01 -14.26 7.00
CA ARG A 99 -12.43 -12.99 7.58
C ARG A 99 -11.35 -11.93 7.42
N LEU A 100 -11.73 -10.66 7.46
CA LEU A 100 -10.77 -9.53 7.36
C LEU A 100 -9.66 -9.62 8.42
N GLY A 101 -9.98 -10.10 9.64
CA GLY A 101 -8.98 -10.30 10.69
C GLY A 101 -7.92 -11.36 10.37
N ASP A 102 -8.21 -12.30 9.47
CA ASP A 102 -7.24 -13.31 9.01
C ASP A 102 -6.14 -12.64 8.17
N ILE A 103 -6.53 -11.69 7.30
CA ILE A 103 -5.60 -10.87 6.50
C ILE A 103 -4.68 -10.07 7.43
N GLY A 104 -5.28 -9.30 8.35
CA GLY A 104 -4.53 -8.48 9.29
C GLY A 104 -3.59 -9.29 10.18
N HIS A 105 -4.03 -10.47 10.65
CA HIS A 105 -3.20 -11.36 11.45
C HIS A 105 -2.01 -11.91 10.66
N ALA A 106 -2.21 -12.33 9.42
CA ALA A 106 -1.14 -12.86 8.57
C ALA A 106 -0.05 -11.81 8.34
N ILE A 107 -0.44 -10.56 8.07
CA ILE A 107 0.47 -9.42 7.90
C ILE A 107 1.21 -9.12 9.20
N GLN A 108 0.47 -8.85 10.27
CA GLN A 108 1.01 -8.44 11.57
C GLN A 108 1.99 -9.47 12.12
N SER A 109 1.63 -10.73 12.14
CA SER A 109 2.46 -11.80 12.71
C SER A 109 3.82 -11.88 12.02
N TYR A 110 3.84 -11.74 10.71
CA TYR A 110 5.09 -11.77 9.95
C TYR A 110 5.95 -10.52 10.16
N VAL A 111 5.34 -9.34 10.15
CA VAL A 111 6.04 -8.07 10.36
C VAL A 111 6.65 -8.02 11.76
N GLU A 112 5.89 -8.37 12.80
CA GLU A 112 6.36 -8.35 14.19
C GLU A 112 7.44 -9.42 14.46
N ALA A 113 7.36 -10.60 13.83
CA ALA A 113 8.42 -11.61 13.87
C ALA A 113 9.75 -11.11 13.29
N ASN A 114 9.69 -10.14 12.35
CA ASN A 114 10.86 -9.46 11.81
C ASN A 114 11.30 -8.23 12.64
N ARG A 115 10.74 -8.04 13.84
CA ARG A 115 11.02 -6.91 14.75
C ARG A 115 10.73 -5.53 14.14
N MET A 116 9.69 -5.46 13.32
CA MET A 116 9.15 -4.25 12.71
C MET A 116 7.72 -4.02 13.23
N SER A 117 7.13 -2.88 12.92
CA SER A 117 5.80 -2.51 13.38
C SER A 117 4.84 -2.28 12.22
N VAL A 118 3.60 -2.74 12.37
CA VAL A 118 2.51 -2.39 11.46
C VAL A 118 1.87 -1.07 11.91
N VAL A 119 1.68 -0.15 10.97
CA VAL A 119 0.94 1.10 11.20
C VAL A 119 -0.54 0.78 11.44
N ARG A 120 -1.18 1.50 12.36
CA ARG A 120 -2.56 1.24 12.80
C ARG A 120 -3.55 2.35 12.47
N GLU A 121 -3.05 3.54 12.10
CA GLU A 121 -3.86 4.72 11.81
C GLU A 121 -4.40 4.74 10.37
N PHE A 122 -3.88 3.86 9.52
CA PHE A 122 -4.29 3.70 8.12
C PHE A 122 -4.60 2.24 7.83
N CYS A 123 -5.42 1.98 6.81
CA CYS A 123 -5.86 0.64 6.44
C CYS A 123 -6.19 0.58 4.95
N GLY A 124 -6.30 -0.61 4.40
CA GLY A 124 -6.90 -0.85 3.11
C GLY A 124 -8.41 -0.61 3.12
N HIS A 125 -9.01 -0.55 1.96
CA HIS A 125 -10.39 -0.14 1.78
C HIS A 125 -11.07 -0.86 0.61
N GLY A 126 -12.38 -0.94 0.65
CA GLY A 126 -13.16 -1.30 -0.54
C GLY A 126 -12.90 -0.30 -1.66
N VAL A 127 -12.80 -0.80 -2.88
CA VAL A 127 -12.55 0.01 -4.09
C VAL A 127 -13.40 -0.48 -5.24
N GLY A 128 -13.88 0.45 -6.08
CA GLY A 128 -14.75 0.12 -7.19
C GLY A 128 -15.28 1.39 -7.86
N ARG A 129 -16.60 1.60 -7.85
CA ARG A 129 -17.20 2.86 -8.30
C ARG A 129 -16.91 4.03 -7.36
N ILE A 130 -16.59 3.72 -6.12
CA ILE A 130 -16.14 4.68 -5.09
C ILE A 130 -14.68 4.39 -4.80
N PHE A 131 -13.87 5.44 -4.68
CA PHE A 131 -12.42 5.29 -4.47
C PHE A 131 -12.10 4.62 -3.13
N HIS A 132 -12.67 5.14 -2.03
CA HIS A 132 -12.53 4.55 -0.70
C HIS A 132 -13.92 4.23 -0.14
N ASP A 133 -14.23 2.96 -0.04
CA ASP A 133 -15.52 2.44 0.43
C ASP A 133 -15.30 1.35 1.50
N ALA A 134 -16.37 0.86 2.07
CA ALA A 134 -16.33 -0.33 2.92
C ALA A 134 -15.95 -1.58 2.11
N PRO A 135 -15.28 -2.56 2.73
CA PRO A 135 -14.88 -2.59 4.14
C PRO A 135 -13.52 -1.92 4.40
N ASN A 136 -13.23 -1.58 5.67
CA ASN A 136 -11.88 -1.25 6.11
C ASN A 136 -11.07 -2.54 6.29
N VAL A 137 -9.93 -2.63 5.62
CA VAL A 137 -9.03 -3.79 5.65
C VAL A 137 -7.83 -3.47 6.53
N LEU A 138 -7.92 -3.82 7.82
CA LEU A 138 -6.84 -3.59 8.76
C LEU A 138 -5.67 -4.54 8.50
N HIS A 139 -4.44 -4.03 8.61
CA HIS A 139 -3.21 -4.82 8.43
C HIS A 139 -2.73 -5.45 9.76
N TYR A 140 -3.60 -5.48 10.76
CA TYR A 140 -3.43 -6.14 12.06
C TYR A 140 -4.76 -6.72 12.51
N GLY A 141 -4.73 -7.72 13.38
CA GLY A 141 -5.99 -8.30 13.85
C GLY A 141 -5.82 -9.66 14.51
N LYS A 142 -6.96 -10.30 14.75
CA LYS A 142 -7.04 -11.64 15.30
C LYS A 142 -7.68 -12.59 14.29
N PRO A 143 -7.20 -13.85 14.17
CA PRO A 143 -7.81 -14.83 13.29
C PRO A 143 -9.30 -15.03 13.61
N GLY A 144 -10.08 -15.24 12.57
CA GLY A 144 -11.51 -15.53 12.68
C GLY A 144 -12.38 -14.34 13.11
N THR A 145 -11.85 -13.10 13.06
CA THR A 145 -12.61 -11.88 13.41
C THR A 145 -12.87 -10.97 12.19
N GLY A 146 -13.80 -10.06 12.34
CA GLY A 146 -14.18 -9.11 11.29
C GLY A 146 -15.19 -9.69 10.30
N GLU A 147 -15.45 -8.96 9.23
CA GLU A 147 -16.39 -9.33 8.18
C GLU A 147 -15.94 -10.58 7.42
N VAL A 148 -16.91 -11.42 7.04
CA VAL A 148 -16.66 -12.61 6.23
C VAL A 148 -16.46 -12.22 4.77
N LEU A 149 -15.38 -12.69 4.17
CA LEU A 149 -15.08 -12.48 2.76
C LEU A 149 -16.04 -13.29 1.88
N LYS A 150 -16.61 -12.61 0.89
CA LYS A 150 -17.56 -13.19 -0.06
C LYS A 150 -17.09 -12.96 -1.49
N PRO A 151 -17.35 -13.88 -2.43
CA PRO A 151 -17.09 -13.66 -3.83
C PRO A 151 -17.69 -12.33 -4.32
N GLY A 152 -16.94 -11.59 -5.14
CA GLY A 152 -17.32 -10.29 -5.66
C GLY A 152 -16.90 -9.09 -4.80
N MET A 153 -16.40 -9.31 -3.57
CA MET A 153 -15.76 -8.22 -2.81
C MET A 153 -14.46 -7.79 -3.47
N ILE A 154 -14.25 -6.48 -3.62
CA ILE A 154 -13.04 -5.88 -4.17
C ILE A 154 -12.53 -4.85 -3.16
N PHE A 155 -11.25 -4.93 -2.80
CA PHE A 155 -10.62 -4.06 -1.82
C PHE A 155 -9.11 -3.99 -2.00
N THR A 156 -8.45 -3.03 -1.33
CA THR A 156 -6.99 -2.93 -1.29
C THR A 156 -6.41 -3.69 -0.10
N VAL A 157 -5.22 -4.23 -0.29
CA VAL A 157 -4.35 -4.71 0.79
C VAL A 157 -3.05 -3.93 0.65
N GLU A 158 -2.70 -3.12 1.67
CA GLU A 158 -1.68 -2.08 1.57
C GLU A 158 -0.87 -1.92 2.87
N PRO A 159 -0.21 -2.97 3.38
CA PRO A 159 0.49 -2.88 4.65
C PRO A 159 1.54 -1.78 4.66
N MET A 160 1.45 -0.92 5.67
CA MET A 160 2.46 0.08 6.01
C MET A 160 3.29 -0.43 7.18
N VAL A 161 4.59 -0.56 6.97
CA VAL A 161 5.53 -1.18 7.92
C VAL A 161 6.61 -0.18 8.30
N ASN A 162 6.85 -0.01 9.60
CA ASN A 162 7.89 0.86 10.15
C ASN A 162 9.06 0.05 10.72
N LEU A 163 10.30 0.50 10.51
CA LEU A 163 11.48 -0.05 11.20
C LEU A 163 11.45 0.20 12.71
N GLY A 164 10.73 1.22 13.15
CA GLY A 164 10.61 1.62 14.54
C GLY A 164 9.24 1.34 15.12
N LYS A 165 8.68 2.32 15.84
CA LYS A 165 7.37 2.24 16.50
C LYS A 165 6.22 2.43 15.51
N PRO A 166 5.03 1.89 15.78
CA PRO A 166 3.90 1.93 14.84
C PRO A 166 3.28 3.34 14.67
N GLY A 167 3.47 4.24 15.63
CA GLY A 167 2.76 5.52 15.69
C GLY A 167 3.15 6.49 14.58
N THR A 168 2.14 7.16 14.01
CA THR A 168 2.28 8.17 12.96
C THR A 168 1.81 9.55 13.40
N LYS A 169 2.10 10.56 12.59
CA LYS A 169 1.49 11.89 12.67
C LYS A 169 1.31 12.45 11.27
N VAL A 170 0.23 13.18 11.06
CA VAL A 170 -0.01 13.95 9.83
C VAL A 170 0.65 15.32 9.97
N LEU A 171 1.29 15.79 8.90
CA LEU A 171 1.93 17.10 8.84
C LEU A 171 0.90 18.23 8.63
N ALA A 172 1.38 19.47 8.71
CA ALA A 172 0.51 20.65 8.58
C ALA A 172 -0.15 20.80 7.19
N ASP A 173 0.33 20.08 6.19
CA ASP A 173 -0.29 20.02 4.86
C ASP A 173 -1.61 19.22 4.82
N GLY A 174 -1.96 18.58 5.95
CA GLY A 174 -3.19 17.82 6.12
C GLY A 174 -3.19 16.43 5.48
N TRP A 175 -2.10 16.02 4.81
CA TRP A 175 -2.00 14.77 4.06
C TRP A 175 -0.80 13.91 4.43
N THR A 176 0.40 14.47 4.38
CA THR A 176 1.64 13.73 4.56
C THR A 176 1.71 13.08 5.94
N ALA A 177 1.60 11.76 6.00
CA ALA A 177 1.77 10.99 7.23
C ALA A 177 3.23 10.56 7.39
N VAL A 178 3.80 10.79 8.58
CA VAL A 178 5.19 10.42 8.87
C VAL A 178 5.28 9.61 10.17
N THR A 179 6.31 8.77 10.28
CA THR A 179 6.60 8.08 11.55
C THR A 179 6.94 9.08 12.65
N ARG A 180 6.42 8.89 13.87
CA ARG A 180 6.69 9.81 14.99
C ARG A 180 8.15 9.78 15.43
N ASP A 181 8.80 8.64 15.31
CA ASP A 181 10.19 8.41 15.71
C ASP A 181 11.19 8.63 14.57
N LYS A 182 10.72 9.06 13.39
CA LYS A 182 11.52 9.29 12.17
C LYS A 182 12.21 8.03 11.64
N SER A 183 11.77 6.84 12.05
CA SER A 183 12.21 5.58 11.46
C SER A 183 11.72 5.45 10.02
N LEU A 184 12.44 4.67 9.19
CA LEU A 184 12.01 4.38 7.84
C LEU A 184 10.68 3.64 7.84
N SER A 185 9.85 3.92 6.85
CA SER A 185 8.59 3.27 6.57
C SER A 185 8.54 2.78 5.12
N ALA A 186 7.86 1.67 4.89
CA ALA A 186 7.60 1.15 3.56
C ALA A 186 6.12 0.74 3.44
N GLN A 187 5.57 0.91 2.25
CA GLN A 187 4.23 0.49 1.88
C GLN A 187 4.27 -0.18 0.51
N CYS A 188 3.49 -1.22 0.32
CA CYS A 188 3.19 -1.76 -0.99
C CYS A 188 1.73 -2.20 -1.01
N GLU A 189 1.12 -2.16 -2.19
CA GLU A 189 -0.33 -2.29 -2.30
C GLU A 189 -0.75 -3.02 -3.55
N HIS A 190 -1.82 -3.79 -3.40
CA HIS A 190 -2.59 -4.33 -4.49
C HIS A 190 -4.10 -4.16 -4.27
N THR A 191 -4.81 -3.90 -5.37
CA THR A 191 -6.26 -4.14 -5.47
C THR A 191 -6.49 -5.62 -5.75
N VAL A 192 -7.36 -6.24 -4.96
CA VAL A 192 -7.69 -7.66 -5.06
C VAL A 192 -9.20 -7.89 -5.10
N GLY A 193 -9.62 -8.93 -5.80
CA GLY A 193 -11.02 -9.38 -5.81
C GLY A 193 -11.16 -10.79 -5.24
N VAL A 194 -12.15 -11.01 -4.39
CA VAL A 194 -12.49 -12.34 -3.88
C VAL A 194 -13.22 -13.11 -4.98
N THR A 195 -12.69 -14.27 -5.36
CA THR A 195 -13.29 -15.18 -6.35
C THR A 195 -14.07 -16.30 -5.66
N GLU A 196 -14.68 -17.19 -6.43
CA GLU A 196 -15.41 -18.36 -5.87
C GLU A 196 -14.48 -19.31 -5.11
N THR A 197 -13.18 -19.34 -5.39
CA THR A 197 -12.23 -20.32 -4.84
C THR A 197 -11.02 -19.70 -4.13
N GLY A 198 -10.82 -18.38 -4.22
CA GLY A 198 -9.66 -17.69 -3.67
C GLY A 198 -9.73 -16.20 -3.90
N CYS A 199 -8.65 -15.62 -4.45
CA CYS A 199 -8.63 -14.22 -4.87
C CYS A 199 -7.88 -14.03 -6.19
N GLU A 200 -8.19 -12.93 -6.85
CA GLU A 200 -7.47 -12.42 -8.02
C GLU A 200 -6.83 -11.08 -7.66
N VAL A 201 -5.59 -10.86 -8.12
CA VAL A 201 -4.89 -9.58 -7.95
C VAL A 201 -4.98 -8.80 -9.25
N PHE A 202 -5.68 -7.67 -9.23
CA PHE A 202 -5.95 -6.88 -10.45
C PHE A 202 -4.78 -5.97 -10.85
N THR A 203 -3.91 -5.64 -9.94
CA THR A 203 -2.82 -4.67 -10.14
C THR A 203 -1.45 -5.31 -10.35
N LEU A 204 -1.43 -6.56 -10.88
CA LEU A 204 -0.20 -7.21 -11.29
C LEU A 204 0.45 -6.48 -12.47
N SER A 205 1.78 -6.29 -12.42
CA SER A 205 2.50 -5.75 -13.56
C SER A 205 2.54 -6.77 -14.71
N PRO A 206 2.17 -6.37 -15.93
CA PRO A 206 2.22 -7.25 -17.10
C PRO A 206 3.62 -7.82 -17.38
N GLY A 207 4.68 -7.14 -16.96
CA GLY A 207 6.08 -7.56 -17.12
C GLY A 207 6.63 -8.38 -15.96
N GLY A 208 5.81 -8.82 -15.00
CA GLY A 208 6.28 -9.55 -13.81
C GLY A 208 7.13 -8.71 -12.84
N LEU A 209 7.13 -7.39 -12.99
CA LEU A 209 7.84 -6.45 -12.11
C LEU A 209 7.11 -6.28 -10.77
N PHE A 210 6.91 -7.38 -10.06
CA PHE A 210 6.26 -7.41 -8.75
C PHE A 210 7.08 -6.71 -7.69
N LYS A 211 8.35 -7.03 -7.65
CA LYS A 211 9.35 -6.37 -6.81
C LYS A 211 10.32 -5.71 -7.77
N PRO A 212 10.65 -4.43 -7.58
CA PRO A 212 11.72 -3.82 -8.37
C PRO A 212 12.93 -4.74 -8.28
N SER A 213 13.39 -5.26 -9.43
CA SER A 213 14.58 -6.08 -9.47
C SER A 213 15.72 -5.28 -8.83
N ARG A 214 16.49 -5.91 -7.97
CA ARG A 214 17.78 -5.35 -7.57
C ARG A 214 18.53 -5.07 -8.87
N GLN A 215 18.67 -3.81 -9.23
CA GLN A 215 19.62 -3.44 -10.27
C GLN A 215 20.99 -3.74 -9.66
N GLY A 216 21.59 -4.86 -10.12
CA GLY A 216 22.97 -5.22 -9.82
C GLY A 216 23.94 -4.27 -10.50
#